data_3e75a6893d350e2ecc8424eacf3de7d6
#
_entry.id   3e75a6893d350e2ecc8424eacf3de7d6
#
_cell.length_a   1.000
_cell.length_b   1.000
_cell.length_c   1.000
_cell.angle_alpha   90.00
_cell.angle_beta   90.00
_cell.angle_gamma   90.00
#
_symmetry.space_group_name_H-M   'P 1'
#
loop_
_entity.id
_entity.type
_entity.pdbx_description
1 polymer ?
#
loop_
_entity_poly.entity_id
_entity_poly.type
_entity_poly.pdbx_seq_one_letter_code
_entity_poly.pdbx_strand_id
1 'polypeptide(L)' 'MLVLSRQSDETIVIGDNIRVTIVEVRGDKVRIGIEAPRDVTVHRQEIYDAIRRDAQTSMKVG' A
#
# COMPACT_ATOMS: atom_id res chain seq x y z
N MET A 1 -12.63 10.78 -1.23
CA MET A 1 -11.26 10.33 -1.53
C MET A 1 -10.37 11.53 -1.74
N LEU A 2 -9.16 11.49 -1.22
CA LEU A 2 -8.16 12.52 -1.49
C LEU A 2 -7.36 12.15 -2.73
N VAL A 3 -7.32 13.05 -3.69
CA VAL A 3 -6.51 12.87 -4.90
C VAL A 3 -5.53 14.04 -4.97
N LEU A 4 -4.26 13.72 -5.15
CA LEU A 4 -3.20 14.73 -5.19
C LEU A 4 -2.09 14.28 -6.13
N SER A 5 -1.28 15.25 -6.58
CA SER A 5 -0.12 14.99 -7.41
C SER A 5 1.14 15.26 -6.62
N ARG A 6 2.12 14.36 -6.75
CA ARG A 6 3.42 14.53 -6.11
C ARG A 6 4.53 14.22 -7.10
N GLN A 7 5.68 14.79 -6.85
CA GLN A 7 6.88 14.55 -7.66
C GLN A 7 7.75 13.49 -6.99
N SER A 8 8.76 13.03 -7.72
CA SER A 8 9.74 12.09 -7.16
C SER A 8 10.34 12.64 -5.87
N ASP A 9 10.59 11.76 -4.93
CA ASP A 9 11.17 12.05 -3.61
C ASP A 9 10.26 12.86 -2.70
N GLU A 10 9.01 13.07 -3.06
CA GLU A 10 8.06 13.73 -2.18
C GLU A 10 7.25 12.70 -1.39
N THR A 11 6.92 13.07 -0.16
CA THR A 11 6.28 12.16 0.80
C THR A 11 4.89 12.67 1.15
N ILE A 12 3.97 11.72 1.31
CA ILE A 12 2.63 11.95 1.83
C ILE A 12 2.54 11.30 3.19
N VAL A 13 2.02 12.00 4.19
CA VAL A 13 1.84 11.45 5.52
C VAL A 13 0.39 11.10 5.73
N ILE A 14 0.13 9.87 6.16
CA ILE A 14 -1.21 9.37 6.47
C ILE A 14 -1.27 9.10 7.96
N GLY A 15 -2.17 9.80 8.66
CA GLY A 15 -2.15 9.80 10.10
C GLY A 15 -0.86 10.45 10.58
N ASP A 16 -0.22 9.85 11.55
CA ASP A 16 1.09 10.34 12.04
C ASP A 16 2.18 9.27 11.97
N ASN A 17 1.86 8.09 11.44
CA ASN A 17 2.78 6.95 11.48
C ASN A 17 2.92 6.22 10.14
N ILE A 18 2.25 6.65 9.09
CA ILE A 18 2.37 6.05 7.77
C ILE A 18 2.89 7.10 6.80
N ARG A 19 3.95 6.74 6.07
CA ARG A 19 4.55 7.63 5.07
C ARG A 19 4.57 6.93 3.73
N VAL A 20 4.10 7.63 2.71
CA VAL A 20 4.10 7.15 1.33
C VAL A 20 5.00 8.07 0.52
N THR A 21 6.06 7.52 -0.03
CA THR A 21 7.06 8.30 -0.78
C THR A 21 7.05 7.88 -2.24
N ILE A 22 7.04 8.85 -3.14
CA ILE A 22 7.21 8.60 -4.56
C ILE A 22 8.71 8.45 -4.79
N VAL A 23 9.17 7.23 -4.99
CA VAL A 23 10.60 6.95 -5.13
C VAL A 23 11.06 7.28 -6.54
N GLU A 24 10.30 6.88 -7.55
CA GLU A 24 10.70 7.06 -8.94
C GLU A 24 9.46 7.07 -9.84
N VAL A 25 9.50 7.89 -10.87
CA VAL A 25 8.46 7.91 -11.90
C VAL A 25 9.12 7.61 -13.23
N ARG A 26 8.67 6.56 -13.90
CA ARG A 26 9.18 6.16 -15.21
C ARG A 26 8.02 5.90 -16.15
N GLY A 27 7.79 6.81 -17.09
CA GLY A 27 6.74 6.64 -18.07
C GLY A 27 5.40 6.39 -17.38
N ASP A 28 4.85 5.20 -17.60
CA ASP A 28 3.55 4.80 -17.03
C ASP A 28 3.69 4.04 -15.71
N LYS A 29 4.91 3.92 -15.17
CA LYS A 29 5.16 3.19 -13.93
C LYS A 29 5.63 4.13 -12.85
N VAL A 30 5.18 3.89 -11.64
CA VAL A 30 5.57 4.67 -10.47
C VAL A 30 6.03 3.70 -9.38
N ARG A 31 7.21 3.97 -8.82
CA ARG A 31 7.70 3.22 -7.67
C ARG A 31 7.35 3.98 -6.41
N ILE A 32 6.74 3.29 -5.48
CA ILE A 32 6.24 3.89 -4.24
C ILE A 32 6.86 3.16 -3.06
N GLY A 33 7.45 3.94 -2.14
CA GLY A 33 7.92 3.40 -0.88
C GLY A 33 6.92 3.70 0.21
N ILE A 34 6.63 2.73 1.05
CA ILE A 34 5.65 2.88 2.12
C ILE A 34 6.31 2.50 3.44
N GLU A 35 6.25 3.40 4.41
CA GLU A 35 6.68 3.15 5.77
C GLU A 35 5.45 3.08 6.67
N ALA A 36 5.37 2.01 7.47
CA ALA A 36 4.26 1.80 8.38
C ALA A 36 4.76 1.05 9.61
N PRO A 37 4.06 1.18 10.76
CA PRO A 37 4.41 0.40 11.94
C PRO A 37 4.18 -1.09 11.69
N ARG A 38 4.76 -1.93 12.56
CA ARG A 38 4.69 -3.38 12.41
C ARG A 38 3.29 -3.95 12.50
N ASP A 39 2.41 -3.28 13.21
CA ASP A 39 1.02 -3.71 13.36
C ASP A 39 0.14 -3.31 12.19
N VAL A 40 0.69 -2.58 11.21
CA VAL A 40 -0.01 -2.22 9.98
C VAL A 40 0.63 -2.99 8.84
N THR A 41 -0.12 -3.92 8.26
CA THR A 41 0.37 -4.66 7.10
C THR A 41 0.13 -3.84 5.84
N VAL A 42 1.11 -3.90 4.92
CA VAL A 42 1.05 -3.17 3.66
C VAL A 42 1.11 -4.18 2.54
N HIS A 43 0.06 -4.24 1.74
CA HIS A 43 -0.02 -5.14 0.60
C HIS A 43 -0.53 -4.41 -0.62
N ARG A 44 -0.08 -4.85 -1.78
CA ARG A 44 -0.72 -4.47 -3.03
C ARG A 44 -2.12 -5.06 -3.04
N GLN A 45 -3.03 -4.41 -3.74
CA GLN A 45 -4.43 -4.82 -3.70
C GLN A 45 -4.63 -6.26 -4.16
N GLU A 46 -3.97 -6.68 -5.22
CA GLU A 46 -4.10 -8.04 -5.73
C GLU A 46 -3.61 -9.08 -4.72
N ILE A 47 -2.58 -8.74 -3.94
CA ILE A 47 -2.07 -9.61 -2.89
C ILE A 47 -3.04 -9.66 -1.71
N TYR A 48 -3.55 -8.50 -1.32
CA TYR A 48 -4.52 -8.41 -0.24
C TYR A 48 -5.78 -9.23 -0.53
N ASP A 49 -6.27 -9.13 -1.76
CA ASP A 49 -7.46 -9.88 -2.17
C ASP A 49 -7.20 -11.39 -2.12
N ALA A 50 -6.03 -11.82 -2.55
CA ALA A 50 -5.65 -13.24 -2.50
C ALA A 50 -5.60 -13.74 -1.06
N ILE A 51 -5.01 -12.97 -0.15
CA ILE A 51 -4.92 -13.35 1.26
C ILE A 51 -6.32 -13.44 1.88
N ARG A 52 -7.18 -12.48 1.61
CA ARG A 52 -8.54 -12.52 2.13
C ARG A 52 -9.33 -13.68 1.59
N ARG A 53 -9.15 -14.00 0.31
CA ARG A 53 -9.82 -15.13 -0.32
C ARG A 53 -9.40 -16.44 0.33
N ASP A 54 -8.11 -16.62 0.57
CA ASP A 54 -7.58 -17.81 1.22
C ASP A 54 -8.10 -17.91 2.67
N ALA A 55 -8.11 -16.79 3.38
CA ALA A 55 -8.62 -16.77 4.75
C ALA A 55 -10.09 -17.14 4.81
N GLN A 56 -10.89 -16.63 3.89
CA GLN A 56 -12.32 -16.96 3.84
C GLN A 56 -12.52 -18.43 3.53
N THR A 57 -11.74 -18.96 2.60
CA THR A 57 -11.80 -20.38 2.27
C THR A 57 -11.44 -21.24 3.47
N SER A 58 -10.39 -20.86 4.17
CA SER A 58 -9.96 -21.56 5.38
C SER A 58 -11.05 -21.57 6.44
N MET A 59 -11.73 -20.46 6.62
CA MET A 59 -12.81 -20.34 7.60
C MET A 59 -13.99 -21.23 7.24
N LYS A 60 -14.30 -21.34 5.96
CA LYS A 60 -15.38 -22.22 5.51
C LYS A 60 -15.06 -23.68 5.72
N VAL A 61 -13.82 -24.06 5.50
CA VAL A 61 -13.37 -25.43 5.65
C VAL A 61 -13.18 -25.78 7.12
N GLY A 62 -12.62 -24.86 7.85
CA GLY A 62 -12.39 -25.06 9.27
C GLY A 62 -13.57 -24.66 10.10
#